data_c671c538363b5a484adb4fdb3c8d3dde
#
_entry.id   c671c538363b5a484adb4fdb3c8d3dde
#
_cell.length_a   1.000
_cell.length_b   1.000
_cell.length_c   1.000
_cell.angle_alpha   90.00
_cell.angle_beta   90.00
_cell.angle_gamma   90.00
#
_symmetry.space_group_name_H-M   'P 1'
#
loop_
_entity.id
_entity.type
_entity.pdbx_description
1 polymer ?
#
loop_
_entity_poly.entity_id
_entity_poly.type
_entity_poly.pdbx_seq_one_letter_code
_entity_poly.pdbx_strand_id
1 'polypeptide(L)'
;MSDIQEIDGELWYYSPSGYRQRLDTHKKKNTTRMFVDGKYIPQSHPLHKPGRYKSFNDAAFSSFENLVKIKTGYVYVLSNPAWPDWVKVGMAIDADDRCSSYQTSSPYRDYVLHCAVATDDRRKDEYKAHKALEKISDNRKGEWFKIPVQVAIDSISGITK
;
A
#
# COMPACT_ATOMS: atom_id res chain seq x y z
N MET A 1 -1.28 -12.09 -41.21
CA MET A 1 -0.09 -11.26 -41.53
C MET A 1 0.03 -10.15 -40.51
N SER A 2 1.21 -9.98 -39.97
CA SER A 2 1.50 -8.82 -39.12
C SER A 2 1.74 -7.61 -40.03
N ASP A 3 0.89 -6.60 -39.95
CA ASP A 3 1.09 -5.37 -40.69
C ASP A 3 1.99 -4.44 -39.89
N ILE A 4 3.16 -4.17 -40.41
CA ILE A 4 4.07 -3.15 -39.92
C ILE A 4 3.80 -1.88 -40.72
N GLN A 5 3.45 -0.81 -40.03
CA GLN A 5 3.18 0.49 -40.64
C GLN A 5 4.10 1.55 -40.07
N GLU A 6 4.57 2.44 -40.92
CA GLU A 6 5.29 3.63 -40.52
C GLU A 6 4.31 4.79 -40.36
N ILE A 7 4.27 5.39 -39.20
CA ILE A 7 3.43 6.54 -38.90
C ILE A 7 4.34 7.60 -38.23
N ASP A 8 4.44 8.75 -38.83
CA ASP A 8 5.25 9.88 -38.34
C ASP A 8 6.72 9.51 -38.06
N GLY A 9 7.31 8.64 -38.93
CA GLY A 9 8.68 8.16 -38.76
C GLY A 9 8.85 7.08 -37.70
N GLU A 10 7.77 6.53 -37.15
CA GLU A 10 7.77 5.47 -36.18
C GLU A 10 7.17 4.18 -36.74
N LEU A 11 7.81 3.05 -36.45
CA LEU A 11 7.32 1.74 -36.86
C LEU A 11 6.34 1.19 -35.82
N TRP A 12 5.16 0.80 -36.34
CA TRP A 12 4.09 0.22 -35.52
C TRP A 12 3.70 -1.15 -36.05
N TYR A 13 3.45 -2.06 -35.12
CA TYR A 13 2.91 -3.39 -35.40
C TYR A 13 1.41 -3.39 -35.07
N TYR A 14 0.61 -3.91 -36.04
CA TYR A 14 -0.81 -4.16 -35.81
C TYR A 14 -1.07 -5.65 -35.73
N SER A 15 -1.62 -6.09 -34.60
CA SER A 15 -2.07 -7.47 -34.46
C SER A 15 -3.35 -7.71 -35.27
N PRO A 16 -3.68 -8.97 -35.63
CA PRO A 16 -4.96 -9.29 -36.27
C PRO A 16 -6.20 -8.84 -35.49
N SER A 17 -6.08 -8.68 -34.17
CA SER A 17 -7.14 -8.19 -33.29
C SER A 17 -7.24 -6.66 -33.23
N GLY A 18 -6.42 -5.95 -34.00
CA GLY A 18 -6.41 -4.47 -34.02
C GLY A 18 -5.55 -3.82 -32.93
N TYR A 19 -4.85 -4.61 -32.13
CA TYR A 19 -3.93 -4.08 -31.12
C TYR A 19 -2.69 -3.47 -31.79
N ARG A 20 -2.33 -2.26 -31.40
CA ARG A 20 -1.19 -1.52 -31.94
C ARG A 20 -0.05 -1.47 -30.94
N GLN A 21 1.15 -1.87 -31.37
CA GLN A 21 2.37 -1.82 -30.58
C GLN A 21 3.49 -1.13 -31.35
N ARG A 22 4.17 -0.20 -30.71
CA ARG A 22 5.35 0.45 -31.28
C ARG A 22 6.53 -0.51 -31.32
N LEU A 23 7.20 -0.59 -32.46
CA LEU A 23 8.39 -1.44 -32.67
C LEU A 23 9.72 -0.74 -32.38
N ASP A 24 9.71 0.55 -32.10
CA ASP A 24 10.93 1.29 -31.80
C ASP A 24 11.53 0.83 -30.48
N THR A 25 12.46 -0.11 -30.57
CA THR A 25 13.16 -0.68 -29.41
C THR A 25 14.28 0.20 -28.88
N HIS A 26 14.73 1.20 -29.64
CA HIS A 26 15.84 2.07 -29.26
C HIS A 26 15.39 3.22 -28.34
N LYS A 27 14.11 3.54 -28.33
CA LYS A 27 13.53 4.57 -27.49
C LYS A 27 12.48 3.98 -26.55
N LYS A 28 12.78 2.86 -25.90
CA LYS A 28 11.91 2.36 -24.84
C LYS A 28 11.76 3.46 -23.79
N LYS A 29 10.57 4.05 -23.73
CA LYS A 29 10.23 4.91 -22.59
C LYS A 29 10.43 4.09 -21.34
N ASN A 30 11.17 4.63 -20.39
CA ASN A 30 11.26 3.97 -19.11
C ASN A 30 9.88 3.97 -18.47
N THR A 31 9.23 2.81 -18.49
CA THR A 31 7.90 2.57 -17.91
C THR A 31 7.98 2.13 -16.47
N THR A 32 9.19 2.13 -15.89
CA THR A 32 9.38 1.72 -14.50
C THR A 32 8.56 2.62 -13.59
N ARG A 33 7.79 1.99 -12.73
CA ARG A 33 6.97 2.69 -11.75
C ARG A 33 7.85 3.47 -10.79
N MET A 34 7.48 4.71 -10.52
CA MET A 34 8.15 5.55 -9.55
C MET A 34 7.30 5.72 -8.30
N PHE A 35 7.95 5.66 -7.14
CA PHE A 35 7.31 5.87 -5.84
C PHE A 35 8.06 6.97 -5.08
N VAL A 36 7.30 7.83 -4.41
CA VAL A 36 7.84 8.84 -3.51
C VAL A 36 7.09 8.73 -2.19
N ASP A 37 7.83 8.57 -1.10
CA ASP A 37 7.28 8.40 0.25
C ASP A 37 6.21 7.28 0.33
N GLY A 38 6.45 6.18 -0.39
CA GLY A 38 5.55 5.04 -0.45
C GLY A 38 4.33 5.22 -1.36
N LYS A 39 4.16 6.39 -1.99
CA LYS A 39 3.05 6.66 -2.93
C LYS A 39 3.50 6.52 -4.37
N TYR A 40 2.68 5.86 -5.18
CA TYR A 40 2.90 5.74 -6.61
C TYR A 40 2.81 7.11 -7.29
N ILE A 41 3.82 7.42 -8.11
CA ILE A 41 3.87 8.63 -8.93
C ILE A 41 3.57 8.25 -10.38
N PRO A 42 2.42 8.63 -10.94
CA PRO A 42 2.10 8.35 -12.34
C PRO A 42 3.04 9.10 -13.29
N GLN A 43 3.17 8.60 -14.51
CA GLN A 43 4.05 9.20 -15.52
C GLN A 43 3.67 10.66 -15.86
N SER A 44 2.40 11.02 -15.70
CA SER A 44 1.91 12.38 -15.90
C SER A 44 2.31 13.36 -14.77
N HIS A 45 2.80 12.84 -13.65
CA HIS A 45 3.14 13.69 -12.51
C HIS A 45 4.47 14.43 -12.72
N PRO A 46 4.58 15.73 -12.35
CA PRO A 46 5.80 16.52 -12.53
C PRO A 46 7.05 15.93 -11.87
N LEU A 47 6.89 15.20 -10.77
CA LEU A 47 8.01 14.54 -10.07
C LEU A 47 8.49 13.27 -10.76
N HIS A 48 7.74 12.75 -11.75
CA HIS A 48 8.14 11.54 -12.46
C HIS A 48 9.30 11.87 -13.41
N LYS A 49 10.44 11.20 -13.19
CA LYS A 49 11.64 11.35 -14.03
C LYS A 49 11.90 10.07 -14.81
N PRO A 50 11.70 10.07 -16.12
CA PRO A 50 12.05 8.92 -16.95
C PRO A 50 13.54 8.56 -16.78
N GLY A 51 13.85 7.29 -16.70
CA GLY A 51 15.22 6.82 -16.59
C GLY A 51 15.84 6.86 -15.19
N ARG A 52 15.07 7.25 -14.16
CA ARG A 52 15.55 7.27 -12.78
C ARG A 52 15.95 5.89 -12.26
N TYR A 53 15.23 4.86 -12.67
CA TYR A 53 15.50 3.49 -12.28
C TYR A 53 15.88 2.64 -13.49
N LYS A 54 16.85 1.75 -13.30
CA LYS A 54 17.35 0.87 -14.36
C LYS A 54 16.40 -0.27 -14.70
N SER A 55 15.56 -0.68 -13.72
CA SER A 55 14.64 -1.80 -13.86
C SER A 55 13.49 -1.68 -12.86
N PHE A 56 12.47 -2.55 -13.04
CA PHE A 56 11.38 -2.68 -12.06
C PHE A 56 11.91 -3.05 -10.67
N ASN A 57 12.87 -3.97 -10.58
CA ASN A 57 13.44 -4.39 -9.30
C ASN A 57 14.18 -3.24 -8.61
N ASP A 58 14.91 -2.42 -9.36
CA ASP A 58 15.58 -1.25 -8.83
C ASP A 58 14.60 -0.21 -8.27
N ALA A 59 13.51 0.05 -8.98
CA ALA A 59 12.45 0.93 -8.52
C ALA A 59 11.75 0.38 -7.27
N ALA A 60 11.43 -0.90 -7.25
CA ALA A 60 10.79 -1.57 -6.12
C ALA A 60 11.69 -1.56 -4.88
N PHE A 61 12.99 -1.82 -5.06
CA PHE A 61 13.97 -1.81 -3.97
C PHE A 61 14.15 -0.40 -3.39
N SER A 62 14.29 0.63 -4.23
CA SER A 62 14.37 2.02 -3.78
C SER A 62 13.11 2.47 -3.04
N SER A 63 11.94 2.07 -3.52
CA SER A 63 10.66 2.34 -2.84
C SER A 63 10.59 1.67 -1.48
N PHE A 64 11.02 0.41 -1.38
CA PHE A 64 11.08 -0.32 -0.13
C PHE A 64 12.04 0.32 0.88
N GLU A 65 13.24 0.70 0.45
CA GLU A 65 14.21 1.41 1.31
C GLU A 65 13.63 2.71 1.86
N ASN A 66 12.95 3.50 1.02
CA ASN A 66 12.31 4.73 1.45
C ASN A 66 11.20 4.48 2.48
N LEU A 67 10.38 3.45 2.27
CA LEU A 67 9.34 3.04 3.24
C LEU A 67 9.94 2.66 4.60
N VAL A 68 11.08 1.97 4.59
CA VAL A 68 11.77 1.58 5.83
C VAL A 68 12.29 2.79 6.60
N LYS A 69 12.72 3.84 5.91
CA LYS A 69 13.23 5.08 6.51
C LYS A 69 12.12 5.95 7.12
N ILE A 70 10.89 5.88 6.61
CA ILE A 70 9.77 6.66 7.14
C ILE A 70 9.30 6.03 8.45
N LYS A 71 9.50 6.71 9.56
CA LYS A 71 9.07 6.25 10.90
C LYS A 71 7.65 6.68 11.24
N THR A 72 7.26 7.88 10.83
CA THR A 72 5.93 8.43 11.09
C THR A 72 4.83 7.67 10.38
N GLY A 73 3.64 7.75 10.89
CA GLY A 73 2.46 7.13 10.31
C GLY A 73 1.35 7.01 11.32
N TYR A 74 0.62 5.91 11.25
CA TYR A 74 -0.54 5.65 12.09
C TYR A 74 -0.52 4.23 12.64
N VAL A 75 -1.01 4.09 13.87
CA VAL A 75 -1.48 2.83 14.41
C VAL A 75 -2.99 2.84 14.32
N TYR A 76 -3.60 1.83 13.74
CA TYR A 76 -5.03 1.80 13.45
C TYR A 76 -5.72 0.57 14.04
N VAL A 77 -7.03 0.70 14.26
CA VAL A 77 -7.94 -0.39 14.63
C VAL A 77 -8.93 -0.61 13.49
N LEU A 78 -8.99 -1.84 13.02
CA LEU A 78 -9.81 -2.28 11.91
C LEU A 78 -10.64 -3.48 12.34
N SER A 79 -11.86 -3.61 11.83
CA SER A 79 -12.68 -4.81 12.04
C SER A 79 -13.39 -5.24 10.77
N ASN A 80 -13.95 -6.45 10.81
CA ASN A 80 -14.79 -6.98 9.75
C ASN A 80 -15.99 -7.70 10.37
N PRO A 81 -17.23 -7.49 9.87
CA PRO A 81 -18.42 -8.16 10.39
C PRO A 81 -18.38 -9.69 10.35
N ALA A 82 -17.53 -10.28 9.50
CA ALA A 82 -17.34 -11.73 9.46
C ALA A 82 -16.71 -12.28 10.75
N TRP A 83 -16.01 -11.42 11.51
CA TRP A 83 -15.36 -11.75 12.79
C TRP A 83 -15.73 -10.70 13.84
N PRO A 84 -16.96 -10.71 14.36
CA PRO A 84 -17.51 -9.60 15.16
C PRO A 84 -16.78 -9.38 16.49
N ASP A 85 -16.15 -10.41 17.03
CA ASP A 85 -15.43 -10.33 18.33
C ASP A 85 -13.94 -9.98 18.17
N TRP A 86 -13.49 -9.79 16.93
CA TRP A 86 -12.09 -9.58 16.62
C TRP A 86 -11.82 -8.19 16.06
N VAL A 87 -10.69 -7.62 16.47
CA VAL A 87 -10.15 -6.40 15.88
C VAL A 87 -8.74 -6.63 15.39
N LYS A 88 -8.39 -5.99 14.29
CA LYS A 88 -7.03 -5.95 13.77
C LYS A 88 -6.38 -4.63 14.20
N VAL A 89 -5.20 -4.74 14.78
CA VAL A 89 -4.37 -3.58 15.13
C VAL A 89 -3.09 -3.65 14.30
N GLY A 90 -2.88 -2.63 13.51
CA GLY A 90 -1.74 -2.56 12.60
C GLY A 90 -1.20 -1.16 12.46
N MET A 91 -0.16 -1.02 11.64
CA MET A 91 0.45 0.25 11.32
C MET A 91 0.38 0.54 9.82
N ALA A 92 0.36 1.80 9.47
CA ALA A 92 0.43 2.25 8.08
C ALA A 92 0.99 3.67 8.01
N ILE A 93 1.52 4.03 6.85
CA ILE A 93 1.84 5.44 6.54
C ILE A 93 0.55 6.22 6.34
N ASP A 94 -0.43 5.59 5.69
CA ASP A 94 -1.76 6.11 5.45
C ASP A 94 -2.79 5.03 5.82
N ALA A 95 -3.59 5.29 6.85
CA ALA A 95 -4.55 4.31 7.37
C ALA A 95 -5.75 4.11 6.43
N ASP A 96 -6.20 5.16 5.74
CA ASP A 96 -7.30 5.06 4.79
C ASP A 96 -6.92 4.24 3.57
N ASP A 97 -5.74 4.47 3.01
CA ASP A 97 -5.20 3.66 1.91
C ASP A 97 -5.05 2.19 2.33
N ARG A 98 -4.61 1.95 3.56
CA ARG A 98 -4.48 0.59 4.09
C ARG A 98 -5.84 -0.10 4.24
N CYS A 99 -6.84 0.59 4.77
CA CYS A 99 -8.20 0.09 4.86
C CYS A 99 -8.77 -0.23 3.46
N SER A 100 -8.58 0.68 2.52
CA SER A 100 -9.00 0.48 1.12
C SER A 100 -8.35 -0.76 0.49
N SER A 101 -7.10 -1.03 0.81
CA SER A 101 -6.39 -2.23 0.35
C SER A 101 -7.03 -3.51 0.91
N TYR A 102 -7.47 -3.51 2.16
CA TYR A 102 -8.17 -4.66 2.74
C TYR A 102 -9.54 -4.91 2.13
N GLN A 103 -10.24 -3.88 1.66
CA GLN A 103 -11.55 -4.03 1.04
C GLN A 103 -11.53 -4.98 -0.17
N THR A 104 -10.39 -5.08 -0.84
CA THR A 104 -10.23 -5.98 -2.00
C THR A 104 -10.28 -7.46 -1.61
N SER A 105 -10.03 -7.81 -0.36
CA SER A 105 -10.06 -9.18 0.15
C SER A 105 -11.43 -9.63 0.64
N SER A 106 -12.39 -8.72 0.72
CA SER A 106 -13.77 -9.01 1.10
C SER A 106 -14.72 -8.79 -0.08
N PRO A 107 -15.58 -9.77 -0.41
CA PRO A 107 -16.58 -9.60 -1.48
C PRO A 107 -17.60 -8.51 -1.15
N TYR A 108 -17.82 -8.21 0.12
CA TYR A 108 -18.74 -7.19 0.59
C TYR A 108 -18.08 -5.84 0.85
N ARG A 109 -16.76 -5.75 0.76
CA ARG A 109 -15.98 -4.52 1.02
C ARG A 109 -16.37 -3.85 2.34
N ASP A 110 -16.48 -4.64 3.39
CA ASP A 110 -17.09 -4.29 4.66
C ASP A 110 -16.12 -4.15 5.84
N TYR A 111 -14.84 -4.01 5.56
CA TYR A 111 -13.88 -3.62 6.58
C TYR A 111 -14.18 -2.20 7.09
N VAL A 112 -14.10 -2.02 8.40
CA VAL A 112 -14.36 -0.75 9.07
C VAL A 112 -13.10 -0.27 9.78
N LEU A 113 -12.64 0.91 9.41
CA LEU A 113 -11.58 1.62 10.13
C LEU A 113 -12.20 2.40 11.28
N HIS A 114 -11.94 1.95 12.52
CA HIS A 114 -12.54 2.57 13.71
C HIS A 114 -11.74 3.77 14.21
N CYS A 115 -10.43 3.68 14.18
CA CYS A 115 -9.55 4.79 14.51
C CYS A 115 -8.17 4.63 13.86
N ALA A 116 -7.50 5.75 13.69
CA ALA A 116 -6.12 5.83 13.29
C ALA A 116 -5.43 6.91 14.13
N VAL A 117 -4.45 6.52 14.90
CA VAL A 117 -3.73 7.42 15.79
C VAL A 117 -2.38 7.74 15.18
N ALA A 118 -2.11 9.03 14.98
CA ALA A 118 -0.83 9.50 14.45
C ALA A 118 0.31 9.19 15.42
N THR A 119 1.44 8.79 14.89
CA THR A 119 2.61 8.41 15.68
C THR A 119 3.89 8.87 15.00
N ASP A 120 4.90 9.18 15.79
CA ASP A 120 6.24 9.52 15.30
C ASP A 120 7.07 8.30 14.94
N ASP A 121 6.77 7.15 15.55
CA ASP A 121 7.39 5.86 15.25
C ASP A 121 6.32 4.76 15.24
N ARG A 122 5.74 4.52 14.06
CA ARG A 122 4.63 3.58 13.91
C ARG A 122 4.98 2.14 14.31
N ARG A 123 6.21 1.72 14.08
CA ARG A 123 6.64 0.34 14.42
C ARG A 123 6.77 0.15 15.91
N LYS A 124 7.36 1.11 16.57
CA LYS A 124 7.52 1.10 18.03
C LYS A 124 6.16 1.14 18.72
N ASP A 125 5.28 2.00 18.26
CA ASP A 125 3.97 2.18 18.88
C ASP A 125 3.02 1.01 18.57
N GLU A 126 3.09 0.43 17.35
CA GLU A 126 2.39 -0.82 17.06
C GLU A 126 2.85 -1.96 17.96
N TYR A 127 4.16 -2.11 18.15
CA TYR A 127 4.70 -3.13 19.05
C TYR A 127 4.20 -2.96 20.49
N LYS A 128 4.20 -1.73 20.99
CA LYS A 128 3.65 -1.41 22.31
C LYS A 128 2.15 -1.72 22.39
N ALA A 129 1.39 -1.36 21.36
CA ALA A 129 -0.03 -1.65 21.26
C ALA A 129 -0.29 -3.16 21.31
N HIS A 130 0.44 -3.94 20.52
CA HIS A 130 0.31 -5.40 20.50
C HIS A 130 0.64 -6.01 21.88
N LYS A 131 1.68 -5.54 22.55
CA LYS A 131 2.02 -6.02 23.89
C LYS A 131 0.98 -5.66 24.95
N ALA A 132 0.40 -4.47 24.88
CA ALA A 132 -0.66 -4.07 25.79
C ALA A 132 -1.94 -4.87 25.56
N LEU A 133 -2.35 -5.04 24.30
CA LEU A 133 -3.56 -5.78 23.92
C LEU A 133 -3.44 -7.28 24.19
N GLU A 134 -2.26 -7.86 24.02
CA GLU A 134 -2.02 -9.28 24.34
C GLU A 134 -2.34 -9.61 25.79
N LYS A 135 -2.09 -8.68 26.72
CA LYS A 135 -2.37 -8.87 28.15
C LYS A 135 -3.85 -8.83 28.52
N ILE A 136 -4.67 -8.13 27.73
CA ILE A 136 -6.08 -7.87 28.06
C ILE A 136 -7.08 -8.53 27.11
N SER A 137 -6.61 -9.04 25.96
CA SER A 137 -7.47 -9.76 25.01
C SER A 137 -7.67 -11.21 25.41
N ASP A 138 -8.85 -11.77 25.09
CA ASP A 138 -9.16 -13.17 25.34
C ASP A 138 -8.33 -14.12 24.48
N ASN A 139 -7.96 -13.68 23.29
CA ASN A 139 -7.15 -14.45 22.34
C ASN A 139 -6.44 -13.50 21.37
N ARG A 140 -5.35 -13.99 20.77
CA ARG A 140 -4.58 -13.28 19.76
C ARG A 140 -4.20 -14.21 18.62
N LYS A 141 -4.33 -13.73 17.38
CA LYS A 141 -3.82 -14.40 16.17
C LYS A 141 -3.10 -13.38 15.30
N GLY A 142 -1.77 -13.35 15.38
CA GLY A 142 -0.98 -12.35 14.66
C GLY A 142 -1.32 -10.93 15.12
N GLU A 143 -1.85 -10.13 14.21
CA GLU A 143 -2.31 -8.75 14.45
C GLU A 143 -3.79 -8.65 14.83
N TRP A 144 -4.48 -9.79 14.96
CA TRP A 144 -5.87 -9.87 15.36
C TRP A 144 -6.00 -10.20 16.84
N PHE A 145 -6.86 -9.45 17.50
CA PHE A 145 -7.12 -9.58 18.95
C PHE A 145 -8.61 -9.79 19.20
N LYS A 146 -8.94 -10.77 20.02
CA LYS A 146 -10.31 -10.99 20.48
C LYS A 146 -10.60 -10.06 21.65
N ILE A 147 -11.17 -8.89 21.36
CA ILE A 147 -11.39 -7.80 22.32
C ILE A 147 -12.45 -6.85 21.78
N PRO A 148 -13.25 -6.20 22.65
CA PRO A 148 -14.15 -5.14 22.20
C PRO A 148 -13.42 -3.98 21.53
N VAL A 149 -14.00 -3.44 20.47
CA VAL A 149 -13.41 -2.35 19.67
C VAL A 149 -13.04 -1.15 20.55
N GLN A 150 -13.93 -0.75 21.45
CA GLN A 150 -13.70 0.42 22.31
C GLN A 150 -12.49 0.24 23.24
N VAL A 151 -12.31 -0.96 23.77
CA VAL A 151 -11.15 -1.27 24.64
C VAL A 151 -9.85 -1.19 23.85
N ALA A 152 -9.86 -1.66 22.60
CA ALA A 152 -8.71 -1.55 21.71
C ALA A 152 -8.39 -0.08 21.37
N ILE A 153 -9.38 0.73 21.07
CA ILE A 153 -9.23 2.17 20.79
C ILE A 153 -8.62 2.89 22.01
N ASP A 154 -9.14 2.64 23.19
CA ASP A 154 -8.67 3.26 24.44
C ASP A 154 -7.21 2.89 24.74
N SER A 155 -6.85 1.63 24.52
CA SER A 155 -5.48 1.16 24.71
C SER A 155 -4.49 1.82 23.76
N ILE A 156 -4.85 1.97 22.49
CA ILE A 156 -3.99 2.60 21.49
C ILE A 156 -3.85 4.09 21.77
N SER A 157 -4.93 4.76 22.09
CA SER A 157 -4.91 6.21 22.38
C SER A 157 -4.02 6.54 23.59
N GLY A 158 -3.86 5.62 24.54
CA GLY A 158 -2.97 5.78 25.68
C GLY A 158 -1.47 5.62 25.37
N ILE A 159 -1.14 4.89 24.32
CA ILE A 159 0.27 4.56 23.97
C ILE A 159 0.96 5.69 23.22
N THR A 160 0.23 6.43 22.40
CA THR A 160 0.77 7.47 21.52
C THR A 160 0.87 8.84 22.17
N LYS A 161 0.55 8.94 23.42
CA LYS A 161 0.70 10.17 24.19
C LYS A 161 2.06 10.30 24.84
#